data_643a0de2369dd0f76c2c1c51a253168a
#
_entry.id   643a0de2369dd0f76c2c1c51a253168a
#
_cell.length_a   1.000
_cell.length_b   1.000
_cell.length_c   1.000
_cell.angle_alpha   90.00
_cell.angle_beta   90.00
_cell.angle_gamma   90.00
#
_symmetry.space_group_name_H-M   'P 1'
#
loop_
_entity.id
_entity.type
_entity.pdbx_description
1 polymer ?
#
loop_
_entity_poly.entity_id
_entity_poly.type
_entity_poly.pdbx_seq_one_letter_code
_entity_poly.pdbx_strand_id
1 'polypeptide(L)'
;MIFLLAAALAAAAPASTGGQPATACPDAATPEALVCQALQAERNGNHASAAASFEQAAKASSEKDSKTARMWAAAGNLWIAAKQPEKAAVDLDKALALPGLEAEQRGEALLDRARAAEAQDDLKTARAKANEAAASISADPFYWYFSAALAIRENDPATAQKAIDKALSLAPSDPTLLFEAGHVADLAGDDEKARSYWTRAAAADPSGAAGKAAAKAIELLGVTPTVKLDSRSPK
;
A
#
# COMPACT_ATOMS: atom_id res chain seq x y z
N MET A 1 -8.53 13.44 13.57
CA MET A 1 -8.89 12.03 13.40
C MET A 1 -8.72 11.71 11.92
N ILE A 2 -7.53 11.25 11.53
CA ILE A 2 -7.20 10.97 10.13
C ILE A 2 -7.57 9.52 9.86
N PHE A 3 -8.63 9.30 9.07
CA PHE A 3 -8.98 7.97 8.56
C PHE A 3 -8.09 7.67 7.36
N LEU A 4 -7.05 6.85 7.57
CA LEU A 4 -6.32 6.18 6.49
C LEU A 4 -7.24 5.12 5.88
N LEU A 5 -7.86 5.44 4.74
CA LEU A 5 -8.44 4.41 3.86
C LEU A 5 -7.28 3.80 3.05
N ALA A 6 -6.79 2.66 3.49
CA ALA A 6 -6.00 1.80 2.64
C ALA A 6 -6.93 1.22 1.55
N ALA A 7 -7.04 1.90 0.42
CA ALA A 7 -7.68 1.35 -0.77
C ALA A 7 -6.69 0.39 -1.41
N ALA A 8 -6.91 -0.93 -1.24
CA ALA A 8 -6.25 -1.93 -2.04
C ALA A 8 -6.64 -1.71 -3.50
N LEU A 9 -5.67 -1.44 -4.37
CA LEU A 9 -5.84 -1.56 -5.81
C LEU A 9 -6.07 -3.05 -6.13
N ALA A 10 -7.33 -3.47 -6.15
CA ALA A 10 -7.70 -4.72 -6.76
C ALA A 10 -7.77 -4.46 -8.27
N ALA A 11 -6.76 -4.88 -9.01
CA ALA A 11 -6.86 -4.99 -10.46
C ALA A 11 -8.05 -5.92 -10.77
N ALA A 12 -9.07 -5.38 -11.41
CA ALA A 12 -10.21 -6.16 -11.86
C ALA A 12 -9.76 -7.12 -12.96
N ALA A 13 -9.52 -8.37 -12.59
CA ALA A 13 -9.36 -9.44 -13.56
C ALA A 13 -10.72 -9.68 -14.25
N PRO A 14 -10.75 -9.93 -15.57
CA PRO A 14 -11.98 -10.23 -16.26
C PRO A 14 -12.61 -11.52 -15.71
N ALA A 15 -13.89 -11.49 -15.43
CA ALA A 15 -14.67 -12.63 -14.99
C ALA A 15 -14.59 -13.74 -16.04
N SER A 16 -13.79 -14.76 -15.81
CA SER A 16 -13.83 -16.00 -16.59
C SER A 16 -15.00 -16.83 -16.11
N THR A 17 -16.09 -16.83 -16.89
CA THR A 17 -17.18 -17.78 -16.79
C THR A 17 -16.66 -19.15 -17.21
N GLY A 18 -16.41 -20.01 -16.24
CA GLY A 18 -15.97 -21.38 -16.45
C GLY A 18 -15.48 -21.99 -15.14
N GLY A 19 -16.40 -22.16 -14.18
CA GLY A 19 -16.04 -22.72 -12.86
C GLY A 19 -15.70 -24.20 -12.98
N GLN A 20 -14.41 -24.54 -13.10
CA GLN A 20 -13.96 -25.82 -12.58
C GLN A 20 -14.16 -25.78 -11.05
N PRO A 21 -14.71 -26.86 -10.46
CA PRO A 21 -14.77 -26.96 -9.00
C PRO A 21 -13.35 -26.81 -8.47
N ALA A 22 -13.15 -25.83 -7.55
CA ALA A 22 -11.88 -25.65 -6.91
C ALA A 22 -11.49 -26.99 -6.26
N THR A 23 -10.50 -27.67 -6.81
CA THR A 23 -9.95 -28.88 -6.20
C THR A 23 -9.52 -28.52 -4.81
N ALA A 24 -10.07 -29.22 -3.80
CA ALA A 24 -9.71 -28.99 -2.40
C ALA A 24 -8.19 -29.16 -2.26
N CYS A 25 -7.57 -28.25 -1.51
CA CYS A 25 -6.16 -28.36 -1.23
C CYS A 25 -5.87 -29.67 -0.46
N PRO A 26 -4.72 -30.33 -0.71
CA PRO A 26 -4.34 -31.49 0.05
C PRO A 26 -4.27 -31.17 1.55
N ASP A 27 -4.79 -32.08 2.38
CA ASP A 27 -4.65 -32.00 3.83
C ASP A 27 -3.28 -32.59 4.22
N ALA A 28 -2.23 -31.82 3.96
CA ALA A 28 -0.84 -32.21 4.20
C ALA A 28 -0.06 -30.96 4.64
N ALA A 29 1.01 -31.20 5.42
CA ALA A 29 1.92 -30.15 5.88
C ALA A 29 3.12 -29.96 4.94
N THR A 30 2.98 -30.30 3.65
CA THR A 30 4.01 -30.02 2.65
C THR A 30 3.97 -28.56 2.22
N PRO A 31 5.10 -27.97 1.80
CA PRO A 31 5.11 -26.58 1.31
C PRO A 31 4.07 -26.31 0.23
N GLU A 32 3.89 -27.22 -0.72
CA GLU A 32 2.95 -27.09 -1.82
C GLU A 32 1.49 -27.10 -1.35
N ALA A 33 1.16 -27.99 -0.41
CA ALA A 33 -0.18 -28.05 0.17
C ALA A 33 -0.49 -26.79 0.99
N LEU A 34 0.47 -26.31 1.78
CA LEU A 34 0.35 -25.09 2.55
C LEU A 34 0.21 -23.85 1.67
N VAL A 35 0.94 -23.76 0.57
CA VAL A 35 0.76 -22.69 -0.43
C VAL A 35 -0.64 -22.77 -1.06
N CYS A 36 -1.14 -23.96 -1.41
CA CYS A 36 -2.51 -24.12 -1.89
C CYS A 36 -3.54 -23.60 -0.87
N GLN A 37 -3.40 -23.98 0.40
CA GLN A 37 -4.27 -23.52 1.50
C GLN A 37 -4.19 -22.00 1.69
N ALA A 38 -3.00 -21.41 1.59
CA ALA A 38 -2.81 -19.97 1.65
C ALA A 38 -3.60 -19.24 0.54
N LEU A 39 -3.45 -19.68 -0.71
CA LEU A 39 -4.17 -19.12 -1.86
C LEU A 39 -5.69 -19.30 -1.76
N GLN A 40 -6.15 -20.38 -1.16
CA GLN A 40 -7.57 -20.60 -0.89
C GLN A 40 -8.09 -19.65 0.20
N ALA A 41 -7.34 -19.47 1.28
CA ALA A 41 -7.69 -18.53 2.35
C ALA A 41 -7.73 -17.08 1.85
N GLU A 42 -6.77 -16.69 1.00
CA GLU A 42 -6.73 -15.37 0.36
C GLU A 42 -7.97 -15.12 -0.51
N ARG A 43 -8.33 -16.07 -1.38
CA ARG A 43 -9.56 -15.97 -2.21
C ARG A 43 -10.83 -15.80 -1.37
N ASN A 44 -10.84 -16.35 -0.16
CA ASN A 44 -11.94 -16.21 0.80
C ASN A 44 -11.85 -14.92 1.64
N GLY A 45 -10.87 -14.04 1.38
CA GLY A 45 -10.64 -12.81 2.14
C GLY A 45 -10.06 -13.02 3.54
N ASN A 46 -9.62 -14.25 3.87
CA ASN A 46 -9.02 -14.55 5.16
C ASN A 46 -7.50 -14.35 5.12
N HIS A 47 -7.09 -13.07 5.10
CA HIS A 47 -5.68 -12.69 4.98
C HIS A 47 -4.80 -13.24 6.12
N ALA A 48 -5.32 -13.28 7.36
CA ALA A 48 -4.55 -13.80 8.49
C ALA A 48 -4.26 -15.31 8.35
N SER A 49 -5.25 -16.11 7.92
CA SER A 49 -5.03 -17.54 7.67
C SER A 49 -4.11 -17.75 6.45
N ALA A 50 -4.25 -16.94 5.41
CA ALA A 50 -3.39 -17.02 4.24
C ALA A 50 -1.93 -16.72 4.62
N ALA A 51 -1.68 -15.67 5.38
CA ALA A 51 -0.36 -15.32 5.88
C ALA A 51 0.26 -16.45 6.72
N ALA A 52 -0.50 -16.99 7.68
CA ALA A 52 -0.04 -18.10 8.53
C ALA A 52 0.31 -19.36 7.71
N SER A 53 -0.45 -19.66 6.65
CA SER A 53 -0.17 -20.80 5.78
C SER A 53 1.10 -20.57 4.93
N PHE A 54 1.33 -19.36 4.41
CA PHE A 54 2.59 -19.02 3.74
C PHE A 54 3.80 -19.07 4.69
N GLU A 55 3.66 -18.58 5.95
CA GLU A 55 4.70 -18.75 6.97
C GLU A 55 5.06 -20.22 7.19
N GLN A 56 4.04 -21.08 7.33
CA GLN A 56 4.27 -22.51 7.54
C GLN A 56 4.95 -23.15 6.33
N ALA A 57 4.53 -22.77 5.12
CA ALA A 57 5.16 -23.22 3.89
C ALA A 57 6.64 -22.81 3.83
N ALA A 58 6.94 -21.55 4.16
CA ALA A 58 8.31 -21.06 4.20
C ALA A 58 9.17 -21.78 5.26
N LYS A 59 8.62 -22.03 6.45
CA LYS A 59 9.30 -22.78 7.53
C LYS A 59 9.56 -24.25 7.17
N ALA A 60 8.68 -24.86 6.38
CA ALA A 60 8.84 -26.24 5.89
C ALA A 60 9.79 -26.37 4.69
N SER A 61 10.17 -25.25 4.08
CA SER A 61 11.05 -25.19 2.91
C SER A 61 12.50 -24.95 3.31
N SER A 62 13.43 -25.33 2.41
CA SER A 62 14.85 -25.01 2.59
C SER A 62 15.11 -23.53 2.33
N GLU A 63 15.93 -22.87 3.14
CA GLU A 63 16.36 -21.48 2.91
C GLU A 63 17.14 -21.30 1.59
N LYS A 64 17.67 -22.38 1.04
CA LYS A 64 18.34 -22.39 -0.27
C LYS A 64 17.38 -22.45 -1.45
N ASP A 65 16.10 -22.77 -1.20
CA ASP A 65 15.07 -22.73 -2.23
C ASP A 65 14.68 -21.26 -2.49
N SER A 66 14.81 -20.83 -3.73
CA SER A 66 14.46 -19.46 -4.15
C SER A 66 12.99 -19.09 -3.88
N LYS A 67 12.12 -20.08 -3.71
CA LYS A 67 10.70 -19.88 -3.39
C LYS A 67 10.50 -19.47 -1.93
N THR A 68 11.42 -19.82 -1.02
CA THR A 68 11.26 -19.56 0.42
C THR A 68 11.19 -18.07 0.70
N ALA A 69 12.05 -17.26 0.10
CA ALA A 69 12.00 -15.80 0.22
C ALA A 69 10.65 -15.22 -0.26
N ARG A 70 10.12 -15.75 -1.38
CA ARG A 70 8.82 -15.32 -1.91
C ARG A 70 7.64 -15.71 -1.01
N MET A 71 7.69 -16.86 -0.36
CA MET A 71 6.68 -17.27 0.61
C MET A 71 6.68 -16.36 1.84
N TRP A 72 7.86 -15.98 2.36
CA TRP A 72 7.97 -15.01 3.44
C TRP A 72 7.47 -13.63 3.03
N ALA A 73 7.78 -13.16 1.81
CA ALA A 73 7.28 -11.89 1.29
C ALA A 73 5.75 -11.88 1.16
N ALA A 74 5.17 -12.97 0.64
CA ALA A 74 3.72 -13.14 0.55
C ALA A 74 3.05 -13.15 1.93
N ALA A 75 3.63 -13.84 2.91
CA ALA A 75 3.14 -13.82 4.29
C ALA A 75 3.15 -12.40 4.86
N GLY A 76 4.25 -11.66 4.68
CA GLY A 76 4.38 -10.29 5.15
C GLY A 76 3.36 -9.33 4.53
N ASN A 77 3.15 -9.39 3.22
CA ASN A 77 2.12 -8.60 2.53
C ASN A 77 0.71 -8.90 3.09
N LEU A 78 0.38 -10.18 3.27
CA LEU A 78 -0.91 -10.61 3.82
C LEU A 78 -1.10 -10.22 5.29
N TRP A 79 -0.03 -10.16 6.10
CA TRP A 79 -0.09 -9.63 7.46
C TRP A 79 -0.40 -8.13 7.48
N ILE A 80 0.10 -7.35 6.50
CA ILE A 80 -0.31 -5.94 6.34
C ILE A 80 -1.82 -5.86 6.07
N ALA A 81 -2.33 -6.67 5.13
CA ALA A 81 -3.76 -6.74 4.82
C ALA A 81 -4.60 -7.18 6.04
N ALA A 82 -4.06 -8.06 6.87
CA ALA A 82 -4.65 -8.50 8.14
C ALA A 82 -4.49 -7.50 9.29
N LYS A 83 -3.88 -6.33 9.05
CA LYS A 83 -3.62 -5.26 10.04
C LYS A 83 -2.74 -5.75 11.21
N GLN A 84 -1.76 -6.59 10.93
CA GLN A 84 -0.77 -7.10 11.87
C GLN A 84 0.65 -6.71 11.44
N PRO A 85 1.00 -5.40 11.51
CA PRO A 85 2.24 -4.88 10.95
C PRO A 85 3.50 -5.41 11.63
N GLU A 86 3.44 -5.82 12.90
CA GLU A 86 4.57 -6.40 13.61
C GLU A 86 4.96 -7.76 13.01
N LYS A 87 3.98 -8.61 12.68
CA LYS A 87 4.23 -9.88 12.00
C LYS A 87 4.71 -9.67 10.58
N ALA A 88 4.11 -8.71 9.88
CA ALA A 88 4.54 -8.33 8.55
C ALA A 88 6.02 -7.95 8.53
N ALA A 89 6.46 -7.09 9.45
CA ALA A 89 7.84 -6.67 9.56
C ALA A 89 8.81 -7.86 9.73
N VAL A 90 8.47 -8.79 10.62
CA VAL A 90 9.28 -9.99 10.89
C VAL A 90 9.44 -10.86 9.64
N ASP A 91 8.35 -11.11 8.92
CA ASP A 91 8.38 -12.00 7.76
C ASP A 91 9.03 -11.34 6.54
N LEU A 92 8.81 -10.03 6.36
CA LEU A 92 9.49 -9.26 5.30
C LEU A 92 11.01 -9.15 5.56
N ASP A 93 11.43 -8.99 6.81
CA ASP A 93 12.85 -9.00 7.15
C ASP A 93 13.50 -10.36 6.83
N LYS A 94 12.79 -11.49 7.08
CA LYS A 94 13.25 -12.83 6.65
C LYS A 94 13.33 -12.95 5.12
N ALA A 95 12.29 -12.48 4.42
CA ALA A 95 12.28 -12.50 2.96
C ALA A 95 13.47 -11.74 2.36
N LEU A 96 13.74 -10.55 2.90
CA LEU A 96 14.82 -9.68 2.44
C LEU A 96 16.23 -10.18 2.79
N ALA A 97 16.35 -11.02 3.84
CA ALA A 97 17.61 -11.65 4.23
C ALA A 97 17.97 -12.87 3.38
N LEU A 98 16.98 -13.52 2.75
CA LEU A 98 17.19 -14.73 1.93
C LEU A 98 17.48 -14.37 0.47
N PRO A 99 18.19 -15.25 -0.27
CA PRO A 99 18.29 -15.18 -1.72
C PRO A 99 16.97 -15.59 -2.38
N GLY A 100 16.79 -15.20 -3.66
CA GLY A 100 15.67 -15.72 -4.49
C GLY A 100 14.55 -14.72 -4.78
N LEU A 101 14.62 -13.49 -4.24
CA LEU A 101 13.80 -12.38 -4.73
C LEU A 101 14.52 -11.74 -5.92
N GLU A 102 13.82 -11.63 -7.04
CA GLU A 102 14.26 -10.83 -8.18
C GLU A 102 14.20 -9.34 -7.81
N ALA A 103 14.84 -8.48 -8.62
CA ALA A 103 14.98 -7.05 -8.28
C ALA A 103 13.63 -6.37 -8.00
N GLU A 104 12.62 -6.60 -8.83
CA GLU A 104 11.27 -6.06 -8.66
C GLU A 104 10.61 -6.61 -7.39
N GLN A 105 10.62 -7.94 -7.20
CA GLN A 105 10.07 -8.59 -5.99
C GLN A 105 10.74 -8.10 -4.70
N ARG A 106 12.06 -7.85 -4.77
CA ARG A 106 12.78 -7.26 -3.64
C ARG A 106 12.34 -5.82 -3.38
N GLY A 107 12.11 -5.03 -4.43
CA GLY A 107 11.57 -3.69 -4.34
C GLY A 107 10.19 -3.67 -3.70
N GLU A 108 9.30 -4.56 -4.12
CA GLU A 108 7.96 -4.75 -3.54
C GLU A 108 8.03 -5.15 -2.06
N ALA A 109 8.87 -6.12 -1.70
CA ALA A 109 9.06 -6.53 -0.31
C ALA A 109 9.63 -5.40 0.56
N LEU A 110 10.52 -4.55 0.03
CA LEU A 110 11.02 -3.37 0.72
C LEU A 110 9.93 -2.31 0.92
N LEU A 111 9.07 -2.10 -0.07
CA LEU A 111 7.92 -1.20 0.05
C LEU A 111 6.91 -1.71 1.07
N ASP A 112 6.61 -3.00 1.07
CA ASP A 112 5.75 -3.61 2.09
C ASP A 112 6.38 -3.50 3.48
N ARG A 113 7.70 -3.65 3.61
CA ARG A 113 8.41 -3.46 4.87
C ARG A 113 8.33 -1.99 5.34
N ALA A 114 8.37 -1.03 4.40
CA ALA A 114 8.14 0.38 4.69
C ALA A 114 6.71 0.63 5.20
N ARG A 115 5.71 0.02 4.56
CA ARG A 115 4.30 0.09 4.97
C ARG A 115 4.08 -0.51 6.37
N ALA A 116 4.72 -1.63 6.66
CA ALA A 116 4.67 -2.24 7.99
C ALA A 116 5.30 -1.34 9.07
N ALA A 117 6.40 -0.64 8.76
CA ALA A 117 7.03 0.31 9.67
C ALA A 117 6.16 1.57 9.87
N GLU A 118 5.58 2.09 8.78
CA GLU A 118 4.68 3.24 8.82
C GLU A 118 3.45 2.96 9.71
N ALA A 119 2.87 1.76 9.61
CA ALA A 119 1.75 1.33 10.44
C ALA A 119 2.11 1.19 11.94
N GLN A 120 3.39 1.03 12.26
CA GLN A 120 3.94 1.02 13.62
C GLN A 120 4.43 2.40 14.09
N ASP A 121 4.18 3.45 13.30
CA ASP A 121 4.65 4.82 13.54
C ASP A 121 6.19 4.98 13.52
N ASP A 122 6.91 3.98 12.99
CA ASP A 122 8.35 4.07 12.74
C ASP A 122 8.63 4.70 11.37
N LEU A 123 8.41 6.02 11.30
CA LEU A 123 8.56 6.78 10.05
C LEU A 123 10.00 6.74 9.52
N LYS A 124 11.00 6.65 10.42
CA LYS A 124 12.41 6.58 10.05
C LYS A 124 12.71 5.30 9.26
N THR A 125 12.28 4.13 9.76
CA THR A 125 12.44 2.86 9.07
C THR A 125 11.61 2.83 7.80
N ALA A 126 10.37 3.37 7.85
CA ALA A 126 9.50 3.46 6.67
C ALA A 126 10.18 4.23 5.52
N ARG A 127 10.74 5.41 5.80
CA ARG A 127 11.46 6.21 4.80
C ARG A 127 12.72 5.51 4.29
N ALA A 128 13.50 4.89 5.16
CA ALA A 128 14.70 4.15 4.76
C ALA A 128 14.35 3.01 3.80
N LYS A 129 13.34 2.20 4.13
CA LYS A 129 12.93 1.07 3.29
C LYS A 129 12.26 1.51 1.98
N ALA A 130 11.47 2.57 1.99
CA ALA A 130 10.94 3.16 0.77
C ALA A 130 12.06 3.64 -0.17
N ASN A 131 13.08 4.30 0.36
CA ASN A 131 14.22 4.75 -0.44
C ASN A 131 15.02 3.57 -1.04
N GLU A 132 15.19 2.47 -0.29
CA GLU A 132 15.80 1.25 -0.82
C GLU A 132 14.97 0.65 -1.97
N ALA A 133 13.63 0.66 -1.86
CA ALA A 133 12.72 0.13 -2.88
C ALA A 133 12.79 0.91 -4.21
N ALA A 134 13.06 2.21 -4.15
CA ALA A 134 13.07 3.11 -5.32
C ALA A 134 13.97 2.59 -6.46
N ALA A 135 15.08 1.94 -6.15
CA ALA A 135 16.03 1.43 -7.15
C ALA A 135 15.39 0.41 -8.12
N SER A 136 14.35 -0.30 -7.69
CA SER A 136 13.75 -1.39 -8.45
C SER A 136 12.31 -1.11 -8.91
N ILE A 137 11.56 -0.27 -8.18
CA ILE A 137 10.12 -0.06 -8.45
C ILE A 137 9.74 1.41 -8.64
N SER A 138 10.69 2.28 -9.01
CA SER A 138 10.39 3.70 -9.28
C SER A 138 9.51 3.95 -10.52
N ALA A 139 9.22 2.92 -11.31
CA ALA A 139 8.23 2.96 -12.40
C ALA A 139 6.81 2.65 -11.91
N ASP A 140 6.63 2.17 -10.69
CA ASP A 140 5.32 1.88 -10.11
C ASP A 140 4.72 3.18 -9.52
N PRO A 141 3.53 3.62 -9.98
CA PRO A 141 2.85 4.79 -9.41
C PRO A 141 2.49 4.60 -7.94
N PHE A 142 2.26 3.37 -7.48
CA PHE A 142 1.96 3.09 -6.07
C PHE A 142 3.13 3.38 -5.14
N TYR A 143 4.37 3.15 -5.58
CA TYR A 143 5.56 3.54 -4.83
C TYR A 143 5.56 5.06 -4.54
N TRP A 144 5.26 5.87 -5.56
CA TRP A 144 5.24 7.32 -5.42
C TRP A 144 4.05 7.82 -4.59
N TYR A 145 2.90 7.16 -4.72
CA TYR A 145 1.75 7.39 -3.85
C TYR A 145 2.12 7.18 -2.38
N PHE A 146 2.72 6.02 -2.05
CA PHE A 146 3.16 5.73 -0.68
C PHE A 146 4.22 6.74 -0.20
N SER A 147 5.17 7.12 -1.07
CA SER A 147 6.18 8.13 -0.73
C SER A 147 5.57 9.50 -0.43
N ALA A 148 4.50 9.89 -1.12
CA ALA A 148 3.75 11.11 -0.85
C ALA A 148 3.02 11.04 0.49
N ALA A 149 2.27 9.96 0.74
CA ALA A 149 1.58 9.73 2.00
C ALA A 149 2.53 9.74 3.20
N LEU A 150 3.69 9.11 3.06
CA LEU A 150 4.73 9.11 4.10
C LEU A 150 5.29 10.51 4.33
N ALA A 151 5.53 11.31 3.28
CA ALA A 151 6.02 12.68 3.40
C ALA A 151 5.00 13.60 4.11
N ILE A 152 3.71 13.38 3.91
CA ILE A 152 2.65 14.06 4.67
C ILE A 152 2.80 13.77 6.18
N ARG A 153 2.99 12.52 6.54
CA ARG A 153 3.19 12.13 7.96
C ARG A 153 4.47 12.69 8.56
N GLU A 154 5.49 12.88 7.74
CA GLU A 154 6.77 13.51 8.11
C GLU A 154 6.68 15.04 8.17
N ASN A 155 5.51 15.61 7.85
CA ASN A 155 5.28 17.06 7.73
C ASN A 155 6.21 17.72 6.70
N ASP A 156 6.45 17.04 5.59
CA ASP A 156 7.24 17.52 4.43
C ASP A 156 6.35 17.67 3.18
N PRO A 157 5.59 18.77 3.07
CA PRO A 157 4.70 18.99 1.94
C PRO A 157 5.44 19.14 0.61
N ALA A 158 6.70 19.58 0.61
CA ALA A 158 7.48 19.75 -0.60
C ALA A 158 7.85 18.39 -1.22
N THR A 159 8.24 17.42 -0.39
CA THR A 159 8.48 16.03 -0.81
C THR A 159 7.17 15.34 -1.20
N ALA A 160 6.08 15.57 -0.46
CA ALA A 160 4.76 15.04 -0.80
C ALA A 160 4.30 15.49 -2.20
N GLN A 161 4.44 16.80 -2.51
CA GLN A 161 4.07 17.33 -3.82
C GLN A 161 4.88 16.70 -4.96
N LYS A 162 6.21 16.59 -4.80
CA LYS A 162 7.07 15.97 -5.83
C LYS A 162 6.71 14.50 -6.05
N ALA A 163 6.42 13.76 -4.99
CA ALA A 163 6.07 12.36 -5.08
C ALA A 163 4.72 12.16 -5.77
N ILE A 164 3.69 12.93 -5.38
CA ILE A 164 2.37 12.79 -5.99
C ILE A 164 2.36 13.24 -7.45
N ASP A 165 3.12 14.28 -7.81
CA ASP A 165 3.28 14.70 -9.20
C ASP A 165 3.94 13.58 -10.03
N LYS A 166 4.90 12.87 -9.46
CA LYS A 166 5.53 11.72 -10.11
C LYS A 166 4.55 10.55 -10.27
N ALA A 167 3.76 10.23 -9.24
CA ALA A 167 2.71 9.21 -9.34
C ALA A 167 1.72 9.55 -10.47
N LEU A 168 1.22 10.78 -10.53
CA LEU A 168 0.31 11.24 -11.56
C LEU A 168 0.94 11.30 -12.97
N SER A 169 2.26 11.48 -13.09
CA SER A 169 2.94 11.37 -14.38
C SER A 169 2.93 9.95 -14.94
N LEU A 170 2.85 8.94 -14.08
CA LEU A 170 2.79 7.52 -14.43
C LEU A 170 1.35 7.03 -14.65
N ALA A 171 0.41 7.54 -13.86
CA ALA A 171 -1.01 7.18 -13.94
C ALA A 171 -1.92 8.41 -13.77
N PRO A 172 -2.07 9.25 -14.83
CA PRO A 172 -2.66 10.60 -14.73
C PRO A 172 -4.17 10.62 -14.46
N SER A 173 -4.85 9.50 -14.64
CA SER A 173 -6.31 9.37 -14.47
C SER A 173 -6.70 8.45 -13.32
N ASP A 174 -5.74 7.96 -12.53
CA ASP A 174 -6.04 7.11 -11.38
C ASP A 174 -6.79 7.91 -10.31
N PRO A 175 -8.01 7.50 -9.93
CA PRO A 175 -8.84 8.25 -8.99
C PRO A 175 -8.24 8.32 -7.58
N THR A 176 -7.47 7.31 -7.17
CA THR A 176 -6.81 7.29 -5.85
C THR A 176 -5.68 8.31 -5.83
N LEU A 177 -4.86 8.35 -6.87
CA LEU A 177 -3.77 9.33 -6.99
C LEU A 177 -4.30 10.76 -7.10
N LEU A 178 -5.38 10.96 -7.85
CA LEU A 178 -6.05 12.26 -7.96
C LEU A 178 -6.62 12.70 -6.59
N PHE A 179 -7.22 11.78 -5.84
CA PHE A 179 -7.74 12.07 -4.51
C PHE A 179 -6.61 12.48 -3.55
N GLU A 180 -5.50 11.76 -3.55
CA GLU A 180 -4.33 12.07 -2.71
C GLU A 180 -3.66 13.39 -3.13
N ALA A 181 -3.59 13.67 -4.44
CA ALA A 181 -3.07 14.96 -4.92
C ALA A 181 -3.92 16.14 -4.43
N GLY A 182 -5.22 15.94 -4.32
CA GLY A 182 -6.10 16.91 -3.68
C GLY A 182 -5.75 17.15 -2.21
N HIS A 183 -5.47 16.09 -1.44
CA HIS A 183 -5.04 16.20 -0.05
C HIS A 183 -3.69 16.92 0.09
N VAL A 184 -2.72 16.60 -0.77
CA VAL A 184 -1.41 17.28 -0.77
C VAL A 184 -1.58 18.79 -1.03
N ALA A 185 -2.46 19.15 -1.99
CA ALA A 185 -2.73 20.55 -2.31
C ALA A 185 -3.45 21.28 -1.16
N ASP A 186 -4.44 20.63 -0.53
CA ASP A 186 -5.16 21.17 0.63
C ASP A 186 -4.23 21.44 1.81
N LEU A 187 -3.35 20.49 2.12
CA LEU A 187 -2.32 20.65 3.15
C LEU A 187 -1.32 21.78 2.84
N ALA A 188 -1.09 22.06 1.57
CA ALA A 188 -0.28 23.18 1.12
C ALA A 188 -1.04 24.52 1.15
N GLY A 189 -2.36 24.50 1.44
CA GLY A 189 -3.23 25.68 1.45
C GLY A 189 -3.67 26.15 0.06
N ASP A 190 -3.57 25.27 -0.95
CA ASP A 190 -4.00 25.53 -2.33
C ASP A 190 -5.38 24.90 -2.57
N ASP A 191 -6.41 25.55 -2.04
CA ASP A 191 -7.81 25.10 -2.11
C ASP A 191 -8.31 24.95 -3.56
N GLU A 192 -7.83 25.79 -4.48
CA GLU A 192 -8.23 25.73 -5.89
C GLU A 192 -7.68 24.47 -6.56
N LYS A 193 -6.41 24.18 -6.34
CA LYS A 193 -5.76 22.97 -6.83
C LYS A 193 -6.34 21.71 -6.20
N ALA A 194 -6.61 21.74 -4.90
CA ALA A 194 -7.26 20.65 -4.18
C ALA A 194 -8.62 20.31 -4.78
N ARG A 195 -9.47 21.32 -4.96
CA ARG A 195 -10.79 21.21 -5.60
C ARG A 195 -10.68 20.63 -7.02
N SER A 196 -9.72 21.10 -7.80
CA SER A 196 -9.49 20.62 -9.18
C SER A 196 -9.17 19.12 -9.19
N TYR A 197 -8.25 18.66 -8.35
CA TYR A 197 -7.89 17.25 -8.26
C TYR A 197 -9.05 16.39 -7.77
N TRP A 198 -9.76 16.78 -6.70
CA TRP A 198 -10.92 16.04 -6.20
C TRP A 198 -12.08 15.98 -7.20
N THR A 199 -12.30 17.05 -7.98
CA THR A 199 -13.30 17.02 -9.07
C THR A 199 -12.93 15.97 -10.12
N ARG A 200 -11.66 15.88 -10.51
CA ARG A 200 -11.19 14.86 -11.45
C ARG A 200 -11.29 13.45 -10.86
N ALA A 201 -10.96 13.25 -9.58
CA ALA A 201 -11.09 11.98 -8.90
C ALA A 201 -12.55 11.50 -8.86
N ALA A 202 -13.48 12.40 -8.49
CA ALA A 202 -14.91 12.12 -8.43
C ALA A 202 -15.49 11.80 -9.83
N ALA A 203 -14.99 12.44 -10.87
CA ALA A 203 -15.40 12.17 -12.25
C ALA A 203 -14.83 10.85 -12.80
N ALA A 204 -13.60 10.48 -12.40
CA ALA A 204 -12.92 9.26 -12.85
C ALA A 204 -13.55 7.98 -12.26
N ASP A 205 -14.03 8.04 -11.02
CA ASP A 205 -14.66 6.88 -10.33
C ASP A 205 -15.84 7.33 -9.44
N PRO A 206 -16.99 7.70 -10.01
CA PRO A 206 -18.11 8.27 -9.24
C PRO A 206 -18.71 7.32 -8.20
N SER A 207 -18.59 6.01 -8.42
CA SER A 207 -19.17 4.97 -7.57
C SER A 207 -18.16 4.33 -6.61
N GLY A 208 -16.89 4.46 -6.87
CA GLY A 208 -15.82 3.87 -6.06
C GLY A 208 -15.47 4.68 -4.81
N ALA A 209 -14.55 4.14 -4.04
CA ALA A 209 -14.18 4.71 -2.75
C ALA A 209 -13.50 6.08 -2.91
N ALA A 210 -12.54 6.19 -3.83
CA ALA A 210 -11.77 7.41 -4.05
C ALA A 210 -12.66 8.56 -4.57
N GLY A 211 -13.53 8.27 -5.54
CA GLY A 211 -14.43 9.29 -6.08
C GLY A 211 -15.46 9.79 -5.08
N LYS A 212 -16.05 8.89 -4.28
CA LYS A 212 -16.96 9.28 -3.18
C LYS A 212 -16.25 10.10 -2.11
N ALA A 213 -15.04 9.72 -1.74
CA ALA A 213 -14.23 10.47 -0.79
C ALA A 213 -13.88 11.86 -1.32
N ALA A 214 -13.53 11.95 -2.62
CA ALA A 214 -13.24 13.21 -3.29
C ALA A 214 -14.47 14.15 -3.33
N ALA A 215 -15.65 13.62 -3.68
CA ALA A 215 -16.88 14.41 -3.66
C ALA A 215 -17.15 14.98 -2.26
N LYS A 216 -16.97 14.18 -1.21
CA LYS A 216 -17.11 14.63 0.15
C LYS A 216 -16.06 15.67 0.57
N ALA A 217 -14.82 15.52 0.11
CA ALA A 217 -13.76 16.50 0.36
C ALA A 217 -14.07 17.85 -0.25
N ILE A 218 -14.65 17.89 -1.47
CA ILE A 218 -15.12 19.12 -2.12
C ILE A 218 -16.21 19.83 -1.29
N GLU A 219 -17.16 19.07 -0.73
CA GLU A 219 -18.22 19.64 0.13
C GLU A 219 -17.66 20.28 1.41
N LEU A 220 -16.60 19.69 1.96
CA LEU A 220 -15.96 20.17 3.19
C LEU A 220 -14.98 21.32 2.94
N LEU A 221 -14.48 21.45 1.71
CA LEU A 221 -13.56 22.52 1.33
C LEU A 221 -14.27 23.89 1.42
N GLY A 222 -13.87 24.72 2.37
CA GLY A 222 -14.48 26.02 2.64
C GLY A 222 -15.49 26.03 3.78
N VAL A 223 -15.80 24.88 4.41
CA VAL A 223 -16.63 24.80 5.63
C VAL A 223 -15.76 24.81 6.89
N THR A 224 -14.52 24.35 6.80
CA THR A 224 -13.55 24.44 7.90
C THR A 224 -13.04 25.88 8.00
N PRO A 225 -13.21 26.56 9.17
CA PRO A 225 -12.54 27.83 9.37
C PRO A 225 -11.05 27.60 9.26
N THR A 226 -10.39 28.30 8.34
CA THR A 226 -8.94 28.38 8.31
C THR A 226 -8.47 28.88 9.66
N VAL A 227 -8.01 28.01 10.54
CA VAL A 227 -7.23 28.39 11.71
C VAL A 227 -5.90 28.89 11.15
N LYS A 228 -5.87 30.17 10.80
CA LYS A 228 -4.61 30.85 10.52
C LYS A 228 -3.81 30.76 11.80
N LEU A 229 -2.78 29.96 11.80
CA LEU A 229 -1.74 29.97 12.82
C LEU A 229 -1.17 31.41 12.82
N ASP A 230 -1.61 32.19 13.81
CA ASP A 230 -1.17 33.58 13.99
C ASP A 230 0.32 33.54 14.32
N SER A 231 1.13 33.98 13.37
CA SER A 231 2.58 34.05 13.48
C SER A 231 3.03 35.20 14.38
N ARG A 232 2.38 35.39 15.52
CA ARG A 232 2.83 36.34 16.54
C ARG A 232 3.68 35.62 17.55
N SER A 233 5.00 35.63 17.33
CA SER A 233 5.97 35.42 18.39
C SER A 233 5.76 36.43 19.52
N PRO A 234 5.70 36.00 20.77
CA PRO A 234 5.78 36.92 21.87
C PRO A 234 7.19 37.54 21.93
N LYS A 235 7.22 38.85 22.14
CA LYS A 235 8.45 39.63 22.42
C LYS A 235 9.05 39.25 23.77
#